data_b40546b995c5660d02d629bc8a060557
#
_entry.id   b40546b995c5660d02d629bc8a060557
#
_cell.length_a   1.000
_cell.length_b   1.000
_cell.length_c   1.000
_cell.angle_alpha   90.00
_cell.angle_beta   90.00
_cell.angle_gamma   90.00
#
_symmetry.space_group_name_H-M   'P 1'
#
loop_
_entity.id
_entity.type
_entity.pdbx_description
1 polymer ?
#
loop_
_entity_poly.entity_id
_entity_poly.type
_entity_poly.pdbx_seq_one_letter_code
_entity_poly.pdbx_strand_id
1 'polypeptide(L)'
;MAQDSLETLSINTIRMLSVDAVQKANSGHPGAPMGLAPAAYVLWTRFLKHNPQNPSWPDRDRFVLSAGHGSMLLYSMLHLTGYDVPLDQIKQFRQWGSRTPGHPERGHTAGVETTTGPLGQGFGNGVGMAIAEAHLAARYNRPGFAIVNHFTYAIVSDGDLMEGVAAEAASLAGHLKLGKLIYLYDNNRISLAGAADLSFTEDCAEANVVSATKREPMR
;
A
#
# COMPACT_ATOMS: atom_id res chain seq x y z
N MET A 1 5.58 19.43 -29.91
CA MET A 1 4.99 18.98 -28.61
C MET A 1 6.16 18.39 -27.81
N ALA A 2 6.38 18.83 -26.58
CA ALA A 2 7.40 18.24 -25.72
C ALA A 2 7.00 16.77 -25.47
N GLN A 3 7.94 15.85 -25.67
CA GLN A 3 7.72 14.43 -25.38
C GLN A 3 7.62 14.29 -23.86
N ASP A 4 6.49 13.76 -23.35
CA ASP A 4 6.34 13.51 -21.94
C ASP A 4 7.48 12.62 -21.43
N SER A 5 7.99 12.91 -20.23
CA SER A 5 8.99 12.05 -19.62
C SER A 5 8.40 10.66 -19.36
N LEU A 6 9.24 9.62 -19.33
CA LEU A 6 8.80 8.26 -19.02
C LEU A 6 8.05 8.21 -17.65
N GLU A 7 8.47 9.04 -16.70
CA GLU A 7 7.82 9.19 -15.41
C GLU A 7 6.39 9.71 -15.57
N THR A 8 6.19 10.81 -16.29
CA THR A 8 4.87 11.37 -16.57
C THR A 8 3.97 10.38 -17.30
N LEU A 9 4.51 9.71 -18.32
CA LEU A 9 3.77 8.68 -19.07
C LEU A 9 3.33 7.53 -18.15
N SER A 10 4.23 7.02 -17.31
CA SER A 10 3.94 5.92 -16.37
C SER A 10 2.86 6.31 -15.37
N ILE A 11 2.99 7.49 -14.75
CA ILE A 11 2.01 8.00 -13.78
C ILE A 11 0.63 8.16 -14.45
N ASN A 12 0.59 8.72 -15.64
CA ASN A 12 -0.68 8.88 -16.37
C ASN A 12 -1.25 7.52 -16.81
N THR A 13 -0.41 6.54 -17.14
CA THR A 13 -0.87 5.18 -17.43
C THR A 13 -1.52 4.53 -16.23
N ILE A 14 -0.94 4.67 -15.02
CA ILE A 14 -1.55 4.19 -13.76
C ILE A 14 -2.93 4.81 -13.56
N ARG A 15 -3.06 6.13 -13.75
CA ARG A 15 -4.32 6.86 -13.64
C ARG A 15 -5.35 6.35 -14.63
N MET A 16 -4.99 6.25 -15.90
CA MET A 16 -5.93 5.87 -16.96
C MET A 16 -6.37 4.40 -16.86
N LEU A 17 -5.47 3.48 -16.55
CA LEU A 17 -5.84 2.08 -16.27
C LEU A 17 -6.91 2.01 -15.16
N SER A 18 -6.75 2.83 -14.13
CA SER A 18 -7.68 2.85 -12.99
C SER A 18 -9.04 3.44 -13.38
N VAL A 19 -9.05 4.56 -14.10
CA VAL A 19 -10.28 5.21 -14.56
C VAL A 19 -11.05 4.31 -15.53
N ASP A 20 -10.36 3.76 -16.52
CA ASP A 20 -10.99 2.92 -17.55
C ASP A 20 -11.59 1.65 -16.94
N ALA A 21 -10.88 1.01 -15.99
CA ALA A 21 -11.37 -0.19 -15.33
C ALA A 21 -12.60 0.10 -14.46
N VAL A 22 -12.57 1.18 -13.67
CA VAL A 22 -13.70 1.61 -12.83
C VAL A 22 -14.89 2.00 -13.69
N GLN A 23 -14.66 2.78 -14.76
CA GLN A 23 -15.72 3.20 -15.68
C GLN A 23 -16.38 2.00 -16.36
N LYS A 24 -15.57 1.04 -16.85
CA LYS A 24 -16.07 -0.16 -17.49
C LYS A 24 -16.88 -1.04 -16.52
N ALA A 25 -16.42 -1.18 -15.29
CA ALA A 25 -17.12 -1.93 -14.26
C ALA A 25 -18.40 -1.24 -13.76
N ASN A 26 -18.56 0.05 -14.08
CA ASN A 26 -19.59 0.94 -13.53
C ASN A 26 -19.67 0.86 -11.99
N SER A 27 -18.50 0.61 -11.36
CA SER A 27 -18.36 0.41 -9.92
C SER A 27 -16.89 0.51 -9.53
N GLY A 28 -16.59 1.18 -8.41
CA GLY A 28 -15.24 1.30 -7.89
C GLY A 28 -14.92 2.72 -7.40
N HIS A 29 -13.66 2.92 -7.05
CA HIS A 29 -13.18 4.15 -6.42
C HIS A 29 -11.98 4.69 -7.20
N PRO A 30 -12.16 5.68 -8.08
CA PRO A 30 -11.07 6.22 -8.90
C PRO A 30 -10.22 7.27 -8.18
N GLY A 31 -10.72 7.88 -7.10
CA GLY A 31 -10.08 9.03 -6.43
C GLY A 31 -8.69 8.71 -5.90
N ALA A 32 -8.58 7.71 -5.04
CA ALA A 32 -7.30 7.31 -4.47
C ALA A 32 -6.27 6.87 -5.55
N PRO A 33 -6.60 6.03 -6.55
CA PRO A 33 -5.70 5.74 -7.65
C PRO A 33 -5.22 6.96 -8.43
N MET A 34 -6.11 7.92 -8.67
CA MET A 34 -5.77 9.15 -9.39
C MET A 34 -4.80 10.04 -8.60
N GLY A 35 -5.08 10.24 -7.31
CA GLY A 35 -4.27 11.10 -6.44
C GLY A 35 -2.91 10.48 -6.10
N LEU A 36 -2.88 9.19 -5.82
CA LEU A 36 -1.71 8.49 -5.31
C LEU A 36 -0.81 7.87 -6.39
N ALA A 37 -1.17 7.94 -7.67
CA ALA A 37 -0.35 7.40 -8.75
C ALA A 37 1.12 7.88 -8.71
N PRO A 38 1.44 9.17 -8.47
CA PRO A 38 2.83 9.62 -8.34
C PRO A 38 3.57 8.97 -7.16
N ALA A 39 2.91 8.88 -5.99
CA ALA A 39 3.50 8.27 -4.80
C ALA A 39 3.75 6.77 -5.00
N ALA A 40 2.80 6.05 -5.60
CA ALA A 40 2.97 4.65 -5.94
C ALA A 40 4.09 4.44 -6.97
N TYR A 41 4.16 5.26 -8.01
CA TYR A 41 5.27 5.21 -8.99
C TYR A 41 6.63 5.35 -8.31
N VAL A 42 6.81 6.38 -7.48
CA VAL A 42 8.07 6.63 -6.77
C VAL A 42 8.40 5.47 -5.82
N LEU A 43 7.41 4.98 -5.05
CA LEU A 43 7.61 3.87 -4.14
C LEU A 43 8.10 2.61 -4.88
N TRP A 44 7.42 2.21 -5.95
CA TRP A 44 7.76 1.00 -6.70
C TRP A 44 9.06 1.08 -7.48
N THR A 45 9.41 2.27 -8.00
CA THR A 45 10.59 2.42 -8.86
C THR A 45 11.87 2.77 -8.12
N ARG A 46 11.77 3.31 -6.89
CA ARG A 46 12.93 3.82 -6.17
C ARG A 46 13.19 3.18 -4.81
N PHE A 47 12.17 2.57 -4.20
CA PHE A 47 12.27 2.11 -2.80
C PHE A 47 11.90 0.64 -2.63
N LEU A 48 10.79 0.18 -3.20
CA LEU A 48 10.25 -1.14 -2.95
C LEU A 48 11.13 -2.23 -3.57
N LYS A 49 11.69 -3.08 -2.73
CA LYS A 49 12.44 -4.27 -3.13
C LYS A 49 11.47 -5.40 -3.45
N HIS A 50 11.24 -5.65 -4.74
CA HIS A 50 10.29 -6.65 -5.19
C HIS A 50 10.83 -7.46 -6.38
N ASN A 51 10.24 -8.64 -6.62
CA ASN A 51 10.56 -9.47 -7.77
C ASN A 51 9.27 -10.08 -8.35
N PRO A 52 8.76 -9.57 -9.48
CA PRO A 52 7.53 -10.06 -10.08
C PRO A 52 7.64 -11.52 -10.58
N GLN A 53 8.84 -12.00 -10.90
CA GLN A 53 9.09 -13.39 -11.29
C GLN A 53 9.11 -14.35 -10.10
N ASN A 54 9.28 -13.82 -8.88
CA ASN A 54 9.19 -14.58 -7.64
C ASN A 54 8.44 -13.76 -6.58
N PRO A 55 7.12 -13.60 -6.72
CA PRO A 55 6.30 -12.80 -5.81
C PRO A 55 6.26 -13.35 -4.37
N SER A 56 6.76 -14.56 -4.16
CA SER A 56 6.86 -15.21 -2.85
C SER A 56 8.24 -15.11 -2.22
N TRP A 57 9.19 -14.40 -2.84
CA TRP A 57 10.54 -14.26 -2.31
C TRP A 57 10.53 -13.83 -0.83
N PRO A 58 11.17 -14.59 0.08
CA PRO A 58 11.01 -14.35 1.53
C PRO A 58 11.47 -12.97 2.00
N ASP A 59 12.55 -12.42 1.44
CA ASP A 59 13.11 -11.12 1.85
C ASP A 59 12.70 -9.96 0.92
N ARG A 60 11.59 -10.11 0.16
CA ARG A 60 10.97 -8.97 -0.53
C ARG A 60 10.39 -7.99 0.46
N ASP A 61 10.34 -6.71 0.12
CA ASP A 61 9.53 -5.76 0.86
C ASP A 61 8.04 -6.10 0.76
N ARG A 62 7.28 -5.72 1.76
CA ARG A 62 5.82 -5.91 1.81
C ARG A 62 5.14 -4.61 1.47
N PHE A 63 4.17 -4.69 0.56
CA PHE A 63 3.30 -3.55 0.30
C PHE A 63 1.85 -3.88 0.67
N VAL A 64 1.26 -3.03 1.50
CA VAL A 64 -0.13 -3.15 1.95
C VAL A 64 -0.91 -1.92 1.49
N LEU A 65 -1.93 -2.13 0.66
CA LEU A 65 -2.92 -1.10 0.41
C LEU A 65 -4.02 -1.23 1.47
N SER A 66 -3.87 -0.52 2.60
CA SER A 66 -4.85 -0.54 3.69
C SER A 66 -6.17 0.08 3.22
N ALA A 67 -6.11 1.20 2.50
CA ALA A 67 -7.22 1.78 1.77
C ALA A 67 -7.63 0.88 0.58
N GLY A 68 -8.09 -0.34 0.88
CA GLY A 68 -8.32 -1.41 -0.11
C GLY A 68 -9.35 -1.05 -1.18
N HIS A 69 -10.19 -0.06 -0.95
CA HIS A 69 -11.11 0.49 -1.95
C HIS A 69 -10.37 1.08 -3.17
N GLY A 70 -9.12 1.57 -2.99
CA GLY A 70 -8.24 2.03 -4.06
C GLY A 70 -7.56 0.91 -4.84
N SER A 71 -8.10 -0.30 -4.86
CA SER A 71 -7.50 -1.54 -5.39
C SER A 71 -6.91 -1.41 -6.78
N MET A 72 -7.50 -0.59 -7.65
CA MET A 72 -6.97 -0.35 -9.00
C MET A 72 -5.59 0.30 -9.01
N LEU A 73 -5.23 1.08 -7.98
CA LEU A 73 -3.84 1.54 -7.84
C LEU A 73 -2.87 0.37 -7.76
N LEU A 74 -3.16 -0.58 -6.87
CA LEU A 74 -2.32 -1.76 -6.69
C LEU A 74 -2.29 -2.63 -7.94
N TYR A 75 -3.44 -2.91 -8.55
CA TYR A 75 -3.50 -3.74 -9.76
C TYR A 75 -2.77 -3.11 -10.95
N SER A 76 -2.86 -1.80 -11.11
CA SER A 76 -2.10 -1.07 -12.14
C SER A 76 -0.60 -1.17 -11.91
N MET A 77 -0.15 -1.04 -10.66
CA MET A 77 1.27 -1.20 -10.31
C MET A 77 1.74 -2.63 -10.55
N LEU A 78 0.99 -3.64 -10.12
CA LEU A 78 1.33 -5.04 -10.33
C LEU A 78 1.40 -5.38 -11.83
N HIS A 79 0.45 -4.88 -12.63
CA HIS A 79 0.47 -5.05 -14.09
C HIS A 79 1.72 -4.43 -14.73
N LEU A 80 1.97 -3.15 -14.44
CA LEU A 80 3.06 -2.40 -15.08
C LEU A 80 4.45 -2.86 -14.64
N THR A 81 4.57 -3.45 -13.46
CA THR A 81 5.83 -3.98 -12.94
C THR A 81 6.06 -5.46 -13.25
N GLY A 82 5.16 -6.11 -14.00
CA GLY A 82 5.38 -7.43 -14.59
C GLY A 82 4.94 -8.62 -13.74
N TYR A 83 4.09 -8.39 -12.72
CA TYR A 83 3.41 -9.49 -12.04
C TYR A 83 2.36 -10.15 -12.95
N ASP A 84 1.92 -11.37 -12.59
CA ASP A 84 0.87 -12.10 -13.33
C ASP A 84 -0.52 -11.47 -13.14
N VAL A 85 -0.64 -10.23 -13.59
CA VAL A 85 -1.87 -9.45 -13.69
C VAL A 85 -1.98 -8.89 -15.12
N PRO A 86 -2.34 -9.71 -16.11
CA PRO A 86 -2.41 -9.26 -17.49
C PRO A 86 -3.53 -8.24 -17.74
N LEU A 87 -3.39 -7.44 -18.79
CA LEU A 87 -4.33 -6.36 -19.11
C LEU A 87 -5.78 -6.83 -19.23
N ASP A 88 -6.00 -8.07 -19.69
CA ASP A 88 -7.35 -8.62 -19.79
C ASP A 88 -8.00 -8.82 -18.42
N GLN A 89 -7.23 -9.05 -17.37
CA GLN A 89 -7.74 -9.08 -16.00
C GLN A 89 -8.05 -7.66 -15.49
N ILE A 90 -7.25 -6.66 -15.83
CA ILE A 90 -7.57 -5.25 -15.57
C ILE A 90 -8.91 -4.86 -16.22
N LYS A 91 -9.12 -5.26 -17.48
CA LYS A 91 -10.38 -5.02 -18.21
C LYS A 91 -11.59 -5.73 -17.61
N GLN A 92 -11.37 -6.71 -16.75
CA GLN A 92 -12.42 -7.46 -16.02
C GLN A 92 -12.49 -7.09 -14.55
N PHE A 93 -12.01 -5.91 -14.18
CA PHE A 93 -12.10 -5.41 -12.81
C PHE A 93 -13.50 -5.58 -12.23
N ARG A 94 -13.59 -6.15 -11.02
CA ARG A 94 -14.86 -6.42 -10.30
C ARG A 94 -15.80 -7.42 -10.97
N GLN A 95 -15.37 -8.12 -12.03
CA GLN A 95 -16.21 -9.14 -12.64
C GLN A 95 -15.99 -10.50 -11.95
N TRP A 96 -17.03 -11.31 -11.92
CA TRP A 96 -16.94 -12.64 -11.34
C TRP A 96 -15.84 -13.48 -11.98
N GLY A 97 -15.00 -14.12 -11.16
CA GLY A 97 -13.86 -14.93 -11.61
C GLY A 97 -12.63 -14.15 -12.07
N SER A 98 -12.68 -12.82 -12.08
CA SER A 98 -11.51 -11.97 -12.39
C SER A 98 -10.47 -12.03 -11.27
N ARG A 99 -9.19 -11.92 -11.64
CA ARG A 99 -8.07 -11.77 -10.69
C ARG A 99 -7.93 -10.36 -10.11
N THR A 100 -8.84 -9.45 -10.46
CA THR A 100 -8.88 -8.07 -10.00
C THR A 100 -10.21 -7.78 -9.29
N PRO A 101 -10.45 -8.40 -8.11
CA PRO A 101 -11.67 -8.14 -7.33
C PRO A 101 -11.74 -6.69 -6.86
N GLY A 102 -12.89 -6.29 -6.32
CA GLY A 102 -13.13 -4.91 -5.89
C GLY A 102 -12.20 -4.41 -4.79
N HIS A 103 -11.68 -5.33 -3.99
CA HIS A 103 -10.67 -5.09 -2.96
C HIS A 103 -9.56 -6.14 -3.08
N PRO A 104 -8.31 -5.84 -2.68
CA PRO A 104 -7.22 -6.80 -2.78
C PRO A 104 -7.47 -8.06 -1.96
N GLU A 105 -7.22 -9.21 -2.57
CA GLU A 105 -7.38 -10.52 -1.91
C GLU A 105 -6.08 -11.32 -2.01
N ARG A 106 -5.52 -11.68 -0.85
CA ARG A 106 -4.32 -12.50 -0.79
C ARG A 106 -4.59 -13.90 -1.34
N GLY A 107 -3.68 -14.37 -2.18
CA GLY A 107 -3.78 -15.70 -2.82
C GLY A 107 -4.66 -15.70 -4.07
N HIS A 108 -5.40 -14.62 -4.35
CA HIS A 108 -6.21 -14.46 -5.54
C HIS A 108 -5.47 -13.68 -6.63
N THR A 109 -4.76 -12.63 -6.26
CA THR A 109 -3.97 -11.79 -7.16
C THR A 109 -2.49 -11.93 -6.82
N ALA A 110 -1.64 -12.22 -7.80
CA ALA A 110 -0.20 -12.31 -7.62
C ALA A 110 0.37 -10.96 -7.12
N GLY A 111 1.18 -10.99 -6.05
CA GLY A 111 1.79 -9.80 -5.46
C GLY A 111 0.94 -9.09 -4.41
N VAL A 112 -0.29 -9.53 -4.15
CA VAL A 112 -1.10 -9.04 -3.03
C VAL A 112 -0.67 -9.71 -1.73
N GLU A 113 -0.19 -8.90 -0.78
CA GLU A 113 0.38 -9.38 0.49
C GLU A 113 -0.67 -9.74 1.54
N THR A 114 -1.79 -9.02 1.55
CA THR A 114 -2.89 -9.25 2.49
C THR A 114 -4.22 -8.80 1.90
N THR A 115 -5.29 -9.46 2.33
CA THR A 115 -6.66 -9.06 2.00
C THR A 115 -7.02 -7.81 2.78
N THR A 116 -7.50 -6.78 2.07
CA THR A 116 -7.96 -5.52 2.64
C THR A 116 -9.34 -5.16 2.08
N GLY A 117 -9.94 -4.10 2.61
CA GLY A 117 -11.30 -3.66 2.27
C GLY A 117 -11.96 -3.08 3.51
N PRO A 118 -12.15 -3.85 4.60
CA PRO A 118 -12.52 -3.28 5.88
C PRO A 118 -11.41 -2.34 6.36
N LEU A 119 -11.77 -1.10 6.65
CA LEU A 119 -10.84 -0.04 7.01
C LEU A 119 -10.06 -0.36 8.30
N GLY A 120 -8.83 0.12 8.41
CA GLY A 120 -7.94 -0.09 9.55
C GLY A 120 -7.27 -1.46 9.63
N GLN A 121 -7.83 -2.50 9.02
CA GLN A 121 -7.26 -3.85 9.12
C GLN A 121 -5.93 -3.99 8.39
N GLY A 122 -5.79 -3.38 7.22
CA GLY A 122 -4.52 -3.34 6.50
C GLY A 122 -3.41 -2.67 7.31
N PHE A 123 -3.77 -1.62 8.07
CA PHE A 123 -2.86 -0.97 9.01
C PHE A 123 -2.31 -1.98 10.04
N GLY A 124 -3.20 -2.69 10.73
CA GLY A 124 -2.81 -3.72 11.71
C GLY A 124 -2.00 -4.86 11.10
N ASN A 125 -2.35 -5.31 9.89
CA ASN A 125 -1.60 -6.35 9.16
C ASN A 125 -0.16 -5.90 8.86
N GLY A 126 0.04 -4.64 8.45
CA GLY A 126 1.38 -4.09 8.22
C GLY A 126 2.22 -4.07 9.50
N VAL A 127 1.63 -3.71 10.64
CA VAL A 127 2.31 -3.79 11.95
C VAL A 127 2.70 -5.23 12.26
N GLY A 128 1.80 -6.20 12.05
CA GLY A 128 2.10 -7.62 12.23
C GLY A 128 3.24 -8.11 11.34
N MET A 129 3.31 -7.66 10.08
CA MET A 129 4.41 -8.00 9.16
C MET A 129 5.74 -7.42 9.64
N ALA A 130 5.76 -6.19 10.15
CA ALA A 130 6.96 -5.58 10.70
C ALA A 130 7.44 -6.25 12.00
N ILE A 131 6.52 -6.69 12.87
CA ILE A 131 6.84 -7.53 14.04
C ILE A 131 7.49 -8.84 13.60
N ALA A 132 6.91 -9.50 12.59
CA ALA A 132 7.44 -10.75 12.06
C ALA A 132 8.85 -10.57 11.48
N GLU A 133 9.08 -9.49 10.71
CA GLU A 133 10.43 -9.16 10.21
C GLU A 133 11.42 -8.98 11.35
N ALA A 134 11.11 -8.15 12.34
CA ALA A 134 11.99 -7.88 13.47
C ALA A 134 12.31 -9.17 14.26
N HIS A 135 11.31 -10.02 14.48
CA HIS A 135 11.48 -11.31 15.14
C HIS A 135 12.40 -12.26 14.34
N LEU A 136 12.14 -12.41 13.05
CA LEU A 136 12.91 -13.29 12.17
C LEU A 136 14.35 -12.78 12.01
N ALA A 137 14.54 -11.47 11.86
CA ALA A 137 15.85 -10.84 11.80
C ALA A 137 16.65 -11.11 13.07
N ALA A 138 16.06 -10.93 14.25
CA ALA A 138 16.72 -11.22 15.52
C ALA A 138 17.12 -12.71 15.67
N ARG A 139 16.28 -13.61 15.14
CA ARG A 139 16.50 -15.05 15.23
C ARG A 139 17.55 -15.57 14.25
N TYR A 140 17.54 -15.10 13.00
CA TYR A 140 18.29 -15.72 11.91
C TYR A 140 19.48 -14.91 11.39
N ASN A 141 19.47 -13.58 11.53
CA ASN A 141 20.61 -12.77 11.08
C ASN A 141 21.84 -13.01 11.95
N ARG A 142 23.01 -12.88 11.34
CA ARG A 142 24.31 -12.98 11.99
C ARG A 142 25.22 -11.86 11.52
N PRO A 143 26.26 -11.48 12.22
CA PRO A 143 27.21 -10.47 11.74
C PRO A 143 27.71 -10.79 10.34
N GLY A 144 27.52 -9.86 9.40
CA GLY A 144 27.85 -10.03 7.99
C GLY A 144 26.81 -10.81 7.14
N PHE A 145 25.76 -11.37 7.74
CA PHE A 145 24.74 -12.17 7.06
C PHE A 145 23.33 -11.72 7.47
N ALA A 146 22.83 -10.68 6.79
CA ALA A 146 21.48 -10.17 6.97
C ALA A 146 20.51 -10.85 5.96
N ILE A 147 19.98 -12.02 6.33
CA ILE A 147 19.08 -12.80 5.46
C ILE A 147 17.62 -12.39 5.57
N VAL A 148 17.25 -11.65 6.61
CA VAL A 148 15.93 -11.05 6.80
C VAL A 148 16.13 -9.53 6.98
N ASN A 149 15.83 -8.75 5.95
CA ASN A 149 16.08 -7.33 5.96
C ASN A 149 15.13 -6.62 4.97
N HIS A 150 13.83 -6.76 5.18
CA HIS A 150 12.82 -6.14 4.34
C HIS A 150 12.01 -5.09 5.10
N PHE A 151 11.50 -4.14 4.35
CA PHE A 151 10.58 -3.13 4.83
C PHE A 151 9.13 -3.56 4.64
N THR A 152 8.25 -2.97 5.43
CA THR A 152 6.81 -3.01 5.20
C THR A 152 6.33 -1.60 4.90
N TYR A 153 5.80 -1.41 3.70
CA TYR A 153 5.20 -0.17 3.24
C TYR A 153 3.69 -0.32 3.21
N ALA A 154 2.96 0.72 3.58
CA ALA A 154 1.53 0.75 3.36
C ALA A 154 1.05 2.13 2.89
N ILE A 155 -0.09 2.14 2.20
CA ILE A 155 -0.88 3.34 1.96
C ILE A 155 -2.13 3.24 2.81
N VAL A 156 -2.36 4.28 3.62
CA VAL A 156 -3.49 4.42 4.54
C VAL A 156 -4.25 5.71 4.23
N SER A 157 -5.51 5.76 4.58
CA SER A 157 -6.39 6.92 4.35
C SER A 157 -6.99 7.43 5.65
N ASP A 158 -7.68 8.58 5.58
CA ASP A 158 -8.43 9.12 6.72
C ASP A 158 -9.34 8.08 7.36
N GLY A 159 -10.10 7.34 6.55
CA GLY A 159 -11.00 6.29 7.03
C GLY A 159 -10.29 5.16 7.77
N ASP A 160 -9.07 4.76 7.34
CA ASP A 160 -8.28 3.76 8.09
C ASP A 160 -7.92 4.26 9.48
N LEU A 161 -7.53 5.53 9.59
CA LEU A 161 -7.05 6.12 10.84
C LEU A 161 -8.18 6.48 11.82
N MET A 162 -9.42 6.52 11.35
CA MET A 162 -10.61 6.62 12.19
C MET A 162 -10.93 5.32 12.95
N GLU A 163 -10.37 4.20 12.52
CA GLU A 163 -10.63 2.89 13.13
C GLU A 163 -9.78 2.70 14.39
N GLY A 164 -10.40 2.29 15.48
CA GLY A 164 -9.70 2.03 16.75
C GLY A 164 -8.55 1.04 16.62
N VAL A 165 -8.71 0.00 15.80
CA VAL A 165 -7.65 -0.98 15.53
C VAL A 165 -6.40 -0.35 14.92
N ALA A 166 -6.54 0.68 14.09
CA ALA A 166 -5.39 1.39 13.52
C ALA A 166 -4.64 2.18 14.59
N ALA A 167 -5.37 2.91 15.45
CA ALA A 167 -4.78 3.67 16.55
C ALA A 167 -4.04 2.79 17.55
N GLU A 168 -4.63 1.66 17.94
CA GLU A 168 -4.00 0.68 18.84
C GLU A 168 -2.76 0.03 18.21
N ALA A 169 -2.86 -0.34 16.93
CA ALA A 169 -1.73 -0.92 16.18
C ALA A 169 -0.58 0.09 16.02
N ALA A 170 -0.90 1.37 15.76
CA ALA A 170 0.11 2.44 15.67
C ALA A 170 0.83 2.63 17.02
N SER A 171 0.10 2.65 18.12
CA SER A 171 0.67 2.73 19.46
C SER A 171 1.62 1.57 19.76
N LEU A 172 1.21 0.35 19.40
CA LEU A 172 2.06 -0.85 19.54
C LEU A 172 3.32 -0.76 18.67
N ALA A 173 3.20 -0.33 17.40
CA ALA A 173 4.33 -0.17 16.49
C ALA A 173 5.35 0.84 17.04
N GLY A 174 4.88 1.95 17.58
CA GLY A 174 5.73 2.95 18.24
C GLY A 174 6.43 2.40 19.49
N HIS A 175 5.69 1.69 20.35
CA HIS A 175 6.24 1.03 21.55
C HIS A 175 7.35 0.04 21.18
N LEU A 176 7.14 -0.77 20.15
CA LEU A 176 8.11 -1.76 19.67
C LEU A 176 9.21 -1.16 18.80
N LYS A 177 9.17 0.12 18.48
CA LYS A 177 10.16 0.84 17.65
C LYS A 177 10.39 0.17 16.29
N LEU A 178 9.30 -0.15 15.58
CA LEU A 178 9.34 -0.85 14.29
C LEU A 178 9.82 0.09 13.16
N GLY A 179 11.11 0.40 13.11
CA GLY A 179 11.68 1.40 12.20
C GLY A 179 11.68 1.02 10.71
N LYS A 180 11.32 -0.23 10.36
CA LYS A 180 11.14 -0.68 8.97
C LYS A 180 9.68 -0.69 8.51
N LEU A 181 8.78 -0.15 9.33
CA LEU A 181 7.39 0.08 8.98
C LEU A 181 7.22 1.51 8.49
N ILE A 182 6.77 1.68 7.25
CA ILE A 182 6.65 2.99 6.61
C ILE A 182 5.25 3.12 6.01
N TYR A 183 4.47 4.04 6.54
CA TYR A 183 3.13 4.33 6.08
C TYR A 183 3.06 5.66 5.35
N LEU A 184 2.45 5.65 4.17
CA LEU A 184 2.09 6.84 3.40
C LEU A 184 0.63 7.16 3.69
N TYR A 185 0.39 8.30 4.31
CA TYR A 185 -0.95 8.74 4.68
C TYR A 185 -1.53 9.66 3.61
N ASP A 186 -2.64 9.24 3.02
CA ASP A 186 -3.47 10.04 2.12
C ASP A 186 -4.40 10.93 2.94
N ASN A 187 -3.89 12.09 3.36
CA ASN A 187 -4.64 13.10 4.11
C ASN A 187 -5.41 13.99 3.13
N ASN A 188 -6.44 13.45 2.53
CA ASN A 188 -7.28 14.18 1.58
C ASN A 188 -8.53 14.80 2.22
N ARG A 189 -8.76 14.56 3.51
CA ARG A 189 -9.88 15.07 4.33
C ARG A 189 -11.25 14.68 3.80
N ILE A 190 -11.35 13.57 3.09
CA ILE A 190 -12.61 13.04 2.58
C ILE A 190 -12.80 11.63 3.10
N SER A 191 -13.98 11.33 3.63
CA SER A 191 -14.43 9.99 3.97
C SER A 191 -15.80 9.74 3.33
N LEU A 192 -15.92 8.63 2.59
CA LEU A 192 -17.13 8.34 1.79
C LEU A 192 -17.45 9.49 0.81
N ALA A 193 -18.58 10.15 0.99
CA ALA A 193 -19.05 11.26 0.15
C ALA A 193 -19.05 12.61 0.91
N GLY A 194 -18.35 12.71 2.03
CA GLY A 194 -18.33 13.91 2.88
C GLY A 194 -16.93 14.26 3.39
N ALA A 195 -16.84 15.47 3.96
CA ALA A 195 -15.62 15.91 4.61
C ALA A 195 -15.35 15.06 5.88
N ALA A 196 -14.09 14.72 6.13
CA ALA A 196 -13.70 13.90 7.27
C ALA A 196 -14.02 14.58 8.60
N ASP A 197 -13.96 15.92 8.66
CA ASP A 197 -14.22 16.73 9.85
C ASP A 197 -15.67 16.67 10.37
N LEU A 198 -16.60 16.13 9.59
CA LEU A 198 -17.96 15.82 10.07
C LEU A 198 -17.97 14.78 11.19
N SER A 199 -16.97 13.93 11.27
CA SER A 199 -16.91 12.82 12.24
C SER A 199 -15.55 12.68 12.92
N PHE A 200 -14.50 13.32 12.41
CA PHE A 200 -13.14 13.11 12.88
C PHE A 200 -12.26 14.35 12.66
N THR A 201 -11.76 14.91 13.76
CA THR A 201 -10.96 16.15 13.79
C THR A 201 -9.58 15.96 14.40
N GLU A 202 -9.19 14.73 14.69
CA GLU A 202 -7.87 14.41 15.26
C GLU A 202 -6.75 14.69 14.24
N ASP A 203 -5.63 15.25 14.69
CA ASP A 203 -4.44 15.36 13.88
C ASP A 203 -3.66 14.04 13.88
N CYS A 204 -4.06 13.15 12.97
CA CYS A 204 -3.43 11.86 12.81
C CYS A 204 -1.96 11.94 12.40
N ALA A 205 -1.54 13.03 11.74
CA ALA A 205 -0.15 13.21 11.34
C ALA A 205 0.72 13.46 12.58
N GLU A 206 0.31 14.32 13.49
CA GLU A 206 1.01 14.54 14.76
C GLU A 206 0.97 13.29 15.65
N ALA A 207 -0.20 12.68 15.83
CA ALA A 207 -0.36 11.51 16.68
C ALA A 207 0.50 10.31 16.25
N ASN A 208 0.67 10.10 14.93
CA ASN A 208 1.39 8.94 14.40
C ASN A 208 2.88 9.22 14.10
N VAL A 209 3.27 10.45 13.83
CA VAL A 209 4.68 10.83 13.58
C VAL A 209 5.53 10.73 14.86
N VAL A 210 4.96 10.99 16.03
CA VAL A 210 5.67 10.85 17.32
C VAL A 210 6.11 9.40 17.56
N SER A 211 5.44 8.40 16.99
CA SER A 211 5.83 7.01 17.12
C SER A 211 6.96 6.57 16.18
N ALA A 212 7.17 7.26 15.05
CA ALA A 212 8.09 6.82 13.99
C ALA A 212 9.41 7.61 13.88
N THR A 213 9.53 8.79 14.47
CA THR A 213 10.65 9.70 14.19
C THR A 213 11.50 10.03 15.40
N LYS A 214 12.23 9.07 15.97
CA LYS A 214 13.60 9.33 16.39
C LYS A 214 14.53 8.65 15.38
N ARG A 215 14.67 9.24 14.22
CA ARG A 215 15.80 8.92 13.35
C ARG A 215 17.04 9.48 13.98
N GLU A 216 17.94 8.61 14.44
CA GLU A 216 19.36 8.98 14.46
C GLU A 216 19.79 9.17 13.00
N PRO A 217 20.59 10.20 12.69
CA PRO A 217 21.10 10.39 11.34
C PRO A 217 21.90 9.14 10.95
N MET A 218 21.62 8.58 9.77
CA MET A 218 22.45 7.54 9.18
C MET A 218 23.88 8.09 9.05
N ARG A 219 24.81 7.50 9.74
CA ARG A 219 26.26 7.67 9.54
C ARG A 219 26.74 6.73 8.46
#